data_fe50f6a0d26a4c1e17f2239ba141faf4
#
_entry.id   fe50f6a0d26a4c1e17f2239ba141faf4
#
_cell.length_a   1.000
_cell.length_b   1.000
_cell.length_c   1.000
_cell.angle_alpha   90.00
_cell.angle_beta   90.00
_cell.angle_gamma   90.00
#
_symmetry.space_group_name_H-M   'P 1'
#
loop_
_entity.id
_entity.type
_entity.pdbx_description
1 polymer ?
#
loop_
_entity_poly.entity_id
_entity_poly.type
_entity_poly.pdbx_seq_one_letter_code
_entity_poly.pdbx_strand_id
1 'polypeptide(L)'
;MIDNKVLQYCSSKLACEETMGELTIHPRVLERHPQLTEEDVRVAWENTYYEALRPDSPNFPEYLWIGADSNGREIEMVGVPTVDGWLIYHANTPLSKRTRNEVEDARRR
;
A
#
# COMPACT_ATOMS: atom_id res chain seq x y z
N MET A 1 -16.07 5.72 24.03
CA MET A 1 -15.89 5.39 23.60
C MET A 1 -15.75 4.74 22.30
N ILE A 2 -16.69 4.51 21.64
CA ILE A 2 -16.65 3.99 20.42
C ILE A 2 -15.77 4.71 19.56
N ASP A 3 -15.77 5.94 19.73
CA ASP A 3 -14.97 6.72 18.92
C ASP A 3 -13.53 6.39 19.02
N ASN A 4 -13.10 5.97 20.13
CA ASN A 4 -11.73 5.65 20.28
C ASN A 4 -11.34 4.54 19.36
N LYS A 5 -12.21 3.59 19.19
CA LYS A 5 -11.93 2.53 18.38
C LYS A 5 -11.80 3.00 17.00
N VAL A 6 -12.65 3.82 16.56
CA VAL A 6 -12.63 4.34 15.24
C VAL A 6 -11.37 5.13 15.02
N LEU A 7 -11.00 5.90 16.00
CA LEU A 7 -9.81 6.69 15.86
C LEU A 7 -8.56 5.87 15.76
N GLN A 8 -8.58 4.70 16.31
CA GLN A 8 -7.43 3.87 16.26
C GLN A 8 -7.29 3.21 14.91
N TYR A 9 -8.38 3.21 14.17
CA TYR A 9 -8.33 2.61 12.88
C TYR A 9 -8.09 3.67 11.88
N CYS A 10 -6.99 3.68 11.22
CA CYS A 10 -6.74 4.65 10.19
C CYS A 10 -7.31 4.14 8.91
N SER A 11 -8.10 4.95 8.27
CA SER A 11 -8.68 4.55 7.01
C SER A 11 -7.72 4.84 5.85
N SER A 12 -6.58 5.40 6.12
CA SER A 12 -5.65 5.78 5.07
C SER A 12 -4.25 5.89 5.66
N LYS A 13 -3.28 5.31 4.99
CA LYS A 13 -1.92 5.41 5.46
C LYS A 13 -1.44 6.84 5.44
N LEU A 14 -1.73 7.55 4.36
CA LEU A 14 -1.25 8.92 4.21
C LEU A 14 -1.90 9.88 5.17
N ALA A 15 -3.12 9.58 5.58
CA ALA A 15 -3.83 10.43 6.49
C ALA A 15 -3.51 10.16 7.94
N CYS A 16 -2.84 9.06 8.22
CA CYS A 16 -2.65 8.63 9.59
C CYS A 16 -1.19 8.50 9.91
N GLU A 17 -0.50 9.60 9.86
CA GLU A 17 0.91 9.57 10.05
C GLU A 17 1.37 9.20 11.41
N GLU A 18 0.62 9.56 12.40
CA GLU A 18 1.05 9.31 13.72
C GLU A 18 0.97 7.90 14.14
N THR A 19 0.04 7.15 13.62
CA THR A 19 -0.08 5.81 14.08
C THR A 19 0.35 4.96 12.98
N MET A 20 1.60 4.83 12.74
CA MET A 20 2.03 4.07 11.68
C MET A 20 1.65 2.66 11.77
N GLY A 21 1.55 2.13 12.93
CA GLY A 21 1.22 0.74 13.06
C GLY A 21 2.30 -0.13 12.46
N GLU A 22 2.05 -1.41 12.46
CA GLU A 22 3.01 -2.35 12.00
C GLU A 22 2.80 -2.68 10.55
N LEU A 23 3.84 -2.73 9.76
CA LEU A 23 3.74 -3.13 8.38
C LEU A 23 4.11 -4.59 8.26
N THR A 24 3.18 -5.38 7.76
CA THR A 24 3.43 -6.79 7.51
C THR A 24 3.43 -7.00 6.00
N ILE A 25 4.45 -7.68 5.50
CA ILE A 25 4.54 -8.00 4.09
C ILE A 25 4.35 -9.50 3.97
N HIS A 26 3.32 -9.90 3.24
CA HIS A 26 3.02 -11.32 3.09
C HIS A 26 4.18 -11.98 2.36
N PRO A 27 4.64 -13.14 2.83
CA PRO A 27 5.81 -13.79 2.22
C PRO A 27 5.67 -14.04 0.73
N ARG A 28 4.43 -14.23 0.26
CA ARG A 28 4.21 -14.51 -1.13
C ARG A 28 4.65 -13.37 -2.03
N VAL A 29 4.67 -12.16 -1.50
CA VAL A 29 5.08 -11.00 -2.27
C VAL A 29 6.47 -11.20 -2.85
N LEU A 30 7.40 -11.58 -1.98
CA LEU A 30 8.79 -11.71 -2.41
C LEU A 30 9.01 -12.95 -3.24
N GLU A 31 8.20 -13.97 -3.01
CA GLU A 31 8.31 -15.17 -3.80
C GLU A 31 7.91 -14.95 -5.24
N ARG A 32 6.89 -14.13 -5.45
CA ARG A 32 6.39 -13.90 -6.79
C ARG A 32 7.20 -12.89 -7.56
N HIS A 33 7.87 -12.01 -6.85
CA HIS A 33 8.61 -10.93 -7.50
C HIS A 33 10.01 -10.88 -6.92
N PRO A 34 10.87 -11.82 -7.35
CA PRO A 34 12.22 -11.91 -6.76
C PRO A 34 13.10 -10.69 -7.02
N GLN A 35 12.67 -9.79 -7.89
CA GLN A 35 13.42 -8.57 -8.11
C GLN A 35 13.23 -7.60 -6.94
N LEU A 36 12.35 -7.93 -5.99
CA LEU A 36 12.11 -7.09 -4.83
C LEU A 36 12.60 -7.78 -3.57
N THR A 37 13.15 -7.01 -2.66
CA THR A 37 13.49 -7.52 -1.33
C THR A 37 12.52 -6.89 -0.35
N GLU A 38 12.48 -7.43 0.86
CA GLU A 38 11.64 -6.86 1.89
C GLU A 38 12.04 -5.43 2.16
N GLU A 39 13.32 -5.15 2.15
CA GLU A 39 13.80 -3.81 2.38
C GLU A 39 13.28 -2.86 1.31
N ASP A 40 13.29 -3.29 0.05
CA ASP A 40 12.80 -2.46 -1.05
C ASP A 40 11.36 -2.05 -0.80
N VAL A 41 10.54 -3.01 -0.37
CA VAL A 41 9.13 -2.74 -0.15
C VAL A 41 8.95 -1.81 1.04
N ARG A 42 9.73 -2.01 2.10
CA ARG A 42 9.61 -1.17 3.27
C ARG A 42 10.02 0.27 3.01
N VAL A 43 11.07 0.46 2.22
CA VAL A 43 11.50 1.80 1.86
C VAL A 43 10.45 2.47 1.00
N ALA A 44 9.89 1.73 0.03
CA ALA A 44 8.84 2.28 -0.81
C ALA A 44 7.61 2.63 0.01
N TRP A 45 7.32 1.82 1.01
CA TRP A 45 6.18 2.09 1.90
C TRP A 45 6.38 3.43 2.62
N GLU A 46 7.58 3.65 3.13
CA GLU A 46 7.86 4.89 3.82
C GLU A 46 7.84 6.08 2.87
N ASN A 47 8.12 5.84 1.61
CA ASN A 47 8.15 6.90 0.62
C ASN A 47 6.88 6.93 -0.23
N THR A 48 5.78 6.44 0.30
CA THR A 48 4.52 6.40 -0.43
C THR A 48 4.09 7.80 -0.83
N TYR A 49 3.80 7.99 -2.11
CA TYR A 49 3.34 9.29 -2.56
C TYR A 49 1.98 9.21 -3.26
N TYR A 50 1.43 8.03 -3.41
CA TYR A 50 0.13 7.87 -4.04
C TYR A 50 -0.67 6.82 -3.27
N GLU A 51 -1.93 7.09 -3.06
CA GLU A 51 -2.78 6.15 -2.38
C GLU A 51 -4.18 6.21 -2.98
N ALA A 52 -4.78 5.07 -3.21
CA ALA A 52 -6.15 5.01 -3.74
C ALA A 52 -6.88 3.84 -3.11
N LEU A 53 -8.11 4.07 -2.72
CA LEU A 53 -8.96 3.01 -2.21
C LEU A 53 -9.60 2.33 -3.41
N ARG A 54 -9.66 1.02 -3.38
CA ARG A 54 -10.31 0.24 -4.43
C ARG A 54 -11.67 -0.19 -3.94
N PRO A 55 -12.72 0.57 -4.25
CA PRO A 55 -14.03 0.34 -3.64
C PRO A 55 -14.69 -0.96 -4.06
N ASP A 56 -14.33 -1.47 -5.23
CA ASP A 56 -14.95 -2.69 -5.73
C ASP A 56 -14.20 -3.96 -5.40
N SER A 57 -13.19 -3.87 -4.58
CA SER A 57 -12.40 -5.04 -4.24
C SER A 57 -13.19 -5.97 -3.33
N PRO A 58 -13.12 -7.27 -3.54
CA PRO A 58 -13.71 -8.21 -2.60
C PRO A 58 -13.01 -8.19 -1.25
N ASN A 59 -11.82 -7.59 -1.20
CA ASN A 59 -11.09 -7.48 0.05
C ASN A 59 -11.22 -6.10 0.66
N PHE A 60 -12.30 -5.39 0.33
CA PHE A 60 -12.53 -4.05 0.82
C PHE A 60 -12.38 -3.98 2.34
N PRO A 61 -11.65 -2.99 2.87
CA PRO A 61 -11.05 -1.86 2.13
C PRO A 61 -9.64 -2.21 1.67
N GLU A 62 -9.49 -2.30 0.37
CA GLU A 62 -8.21 -2.60 -0.23
C GLU A 62 -7.64 -1.33 -0.82
N TYR A 63 -6.35 -1.11 -0.61
CA TYR A 63 -5.69 0.09 -1.09
C TYR A 63 -4.58 -0.23 -2.06
N LEU A 64 -4.36 0.71 -2.96
CA LEU A 64 -3.19 0.70 -3.83
C LEU A 64 -2.30 1.83 -3.38
N TRP A 65 -1.03 1.56 -3.14
CA TRP A 65 -0.05 2.59 -2.82
C TRP A 65 1.09 2.51 -3.82
N ILE A 66 1.72 3.66 -4.07
CA ILE A 66 2.92 3.69 -4.89
C ILE A 66 3.96 4.48 -4.14
N GLY A 67 5.15 3.94 -4.05
CA GLY A 67 6.28 4.62 -3.43
C GLY A 67 7.56 4.27 -4.15
N ALA A 68 8.63 4.93 -3.79
CA ALA A 68 9.92 4.72 -4.44
C ALA A 68 10.89 4.04 -3.49
N ASP A 69 11.65 3.10 -4.01
CA ASP A 69 12.67 2.45 -3.20
C ASP A 69 13.94 3.32 -3.20
N SER A 70 15.01 2.79 -2.61
CA SER A 70 16.24 3.55 -2.47
C SER A 70 16.86 3.92 -3.79
N ASN A 71 16.56 3.16 -4.82
CA ASN A 71 17.14 3.40 -6.14
C ASN A 71 16.19 4.20 -7.03
N GLY A 72 15.10 4.68 -6.48
CA GLY A 72 14.16 5.45 -7.26
C GLY A 72 13.18 4.65 -8.08
N ARG A 73 13.16 3.31 -7.93
CA ARG A 73 12.20 2.52 -8.68
C ARG A 73 10.82 2.69 -8.04
N GLU A 74 9.80 2.84 -8.88
CA GLU A 74 8.45 2.92 -8.36
C GLU A 74 7.94 1.52 -8.08
N ILE A 75 7.41 1.33 -6.89
CA ILE A 75 6.88 0.04 -6.48
C ILE A 75 5.41 0.22 -6.16
N GLU A 76 4.56 -0.60 -6.78
CA GLU A 76 3.15 -0.61 -6.43
C GLU A 76 2.95 -1.60 -5.28
N MET A 77 2.08 -1.26 -4.37
CA MET A 77 1.79 -2.10 -3.23
C MET A 77 0.29 -2.15 -3.04
N VAL A 78 -0.23 -3.33 -2.76
CA VAL A 78 -1.67 -3.49 -2.55
C VAL A 78 -1.86 -4.20 -1.23
N GLY A 79 -2.78 -3.73 -0.42
CA GLY A 79 -3.01 -4.35 0.86
C GLY A 79 -4.22 -3.80 1.57
N VAL A 80 -4.34 -4.17 2.83
CA VAL A 80 -5.51 -3.83 3.64
C VAL A 80 -5.05 -3.40 5.02
N PRO A 81 -5.87 -2.62 5.72
CA PRO A 81 -5.54 -2.29 7.10
C PRO A 81 -5.78 -3.50 7.99
N THR A 82 -5.03 -3.58 9.06
CA THR A 82 -5.21 -4.63 10.05
C THR A 82 -5.40 -3.95 11.39
N VAL A 83 -5.66 -4.74 12.41
CA VAL A 83 -5.83 -4.18 13.73
C VAL A 83 -4.58 -3.43 14.18
N ASP A 84 -3.42 -4.01 13.85
CA ASP A 84 -2.17 -3.42 14.30
C ASP A 84 -1.47 -2.56 13.27
N GLY A 85 -1.98 -2.45 12.10
CA GLY A 85 -1.30 -1.66 11.07
C GLY A 85 -1.78 -2.02 9.68
N TRP A 86 -0.88 -2.51 8.84
CA TRP A 86 -1.17 -2.74 7.44
C TRP A 86 -0.57 -4.06 6.97
N LEU A 87 -1.28 -4.72 6.07
CA LEU A 87 -0.77 -5.94 5.45
C LEU A 87 -0.68 -5.72 3.96
N ILE A 88 0.53 -5.86 3.40
CA ILE A 88 0.73 -5.79 1.96
C ILE A 88 0.81 -7.21 1.45
N TYR A 89 -0.06 -7.56 0.52
CA TYR A 89 -0.06 -8.91 -0.05
C TYR A 89 0.25 -8.90 -1.55
N HIS A 90 0.55 -7.74 -2.11
CA HIS A 90 1.00 -7.65 -3.49
C HIS A 90 1.95 -6.48 -3.62
N ALA A 91 3.05 -6.68 -4.30
CA ALA A 91 3.95 -5.58 -4.64
C ALA A 91 4.66 -5.95 -5.93
N ASN A 92 4.94 -4.97 -6.74
CA ASN A 92 5.57 -5.19 -8.03
C ASN A 92 6.31 -3.95 -8.50
N THR A 93 7.31 -4.16 -9.33
CA THR A 93 8.02 -3.09 -10.01
C THR A 93 8.48 -3.63 -11.36
N PRO A 94 8.35 -2.89 -12.44
CA PRO A 94 7.74 -1.57 -12.53
C PRO A 94 6.24 -1.66 -12.35
N LEU A 95 5.57 -0.53 -12.36
CA LEU A 95 4.13 -0.52 -12.16
C LEU A 95 3.43 -1.35 -13.23
N SER A 96 2.45 -2.11 -12.81
CA SER A 96 1.70 -2.93 -13.76
C SER A 96 0.83 -2.04 -14.64
N LYS A 97 0.37 -2.61 -15.73
CA LYS A 97 -0.50 -1.87 -16.63
C LYS A 97 -1.76 -1.45 -15.91
N ARG A 98 -2.30 -2.34 -15.09
CA ARG A 98 -3.51 -2.02 -14.35
C ARG A 98 -3.30 -0.80 -13.47
N THR A 99 -2.19 -0.78 -12.75
CA THR A 99 -1.90 0.34 -11.85
C THR A 99 -1.71 1.62 -12.63
N ARG A 100 -0.99 1.57 -13.75
CA ARG A 100 -0.80 2.75 -14.54
C ARG A 100 -2.12 3.30 -15.06
N ASN A 101 -3.02 2.40 -15.46
CA ASN A 101 -4.33 2.82 -15.96
C ASN A 101 -5.16 3.45 -14.85
N GLU A 102 -5.09 2.89 -13.64
CA GLU A 102 -5.83 3.45 -12.52
C GLU A 102 -5.37 4.86 -12.19
N VAL A 103 -4.06 5.06 -12.20
CA VAL A 103 -3.51 6.37 -11.91
C VAL A 103 -3.91 7.36 -12.98
N GLU A 104 -3.86 6.92 -14.24
CA GLU A 104 -4.21 7.79 -15.33
C GLU A 104 -5.68 8.17 -15.27
N ASP A 105 -6.55 7.22 -14.96
CA ASP A 105 -7.97 7.51 -14.83
C ASP A 105 -8.24 8.48 -13.70
N ALA A 106 -7.53 8.36 -12.61
CA ALA A 106 -7.70 9.27 -11.48
C ALA A 106 -7.30 10.68 -11.87
N ARG A 107 -6.29 10.82 -12.70
CA ARG A 107 -5.86 12.14 -13.10
C ARG A 107 -6.87 12.83 -13.97
N ARG A 108 -7.67 12.09 -14.69
CA ARG A 108 -8.64 12.69 -15.59
C ARG A 108 -9.87 13.19 -14.88
N ARG A 109 -10.06 12.84 -13.62
CA ARG A 109 -11.25 13.27 -12.89
C ARG A 109 -11.14 14.67 -12.31
#